data_d671f7ccb2ecd5fd015e18c90ade1796
#
_entry.id   d671f7ccb2ecd5fd015e18c90ade1796
#
_cell.length_a   1.000
_cell.length_b   1.000
_cell.length_c   1.000
_cell.angle_alpha   90.00
_cell.angle_beta   90.00
_cell.angle_gamma   90.00
#
_symmetry.space_group_name_H-M   'P 1'
#
loop_
_entity.id
_entity.type
_entity.pdbx_description
1 polymer ?
#
loop_
_entity_poly.entity_id
_entity_poly.type
_entity_poly.pdbx_seq_one_letter_code
_entity_poly.pdbx_strand_id
1 'polypeptide(L)'
;MKKRLISLLVALCMAVTLLPVSALTAWAEEGDQLRIVDGYPVGSGDNHDRNCSGDGWSYDGSTQTLDLHPASSTEYDFFSIISGYGNVTKCKLTIGGNATIVRGNFDNAVINNGKISGGYFFLLPLPS
;
A
#
# COMPACT_ATOMS: atom_id res chain seq x y z
N MET A 1 36.62 -33.31 -4.90
CA MET A 1 36.64 -32.82 -3.53
C MET A 1 36.53 -31.35 -3.45
N LYS A 2 37.40 -30.63 -4.06
CA LYS A 2 37.36 -29.19 -4.02
C LYS A 2 36.10 -28.64 -4.64
N LYS A 3 35.64 -29.27 -5.68
CA LYS A 3 34.41 -28.81 -6.34
C LYS A 3 33.20 -28.90 -5.46
N ARG A 4 33.10 -29.96 -4.68
CA ARG A 4 31.99 -30.12 -3.77
C ARG A 4 32.02 -29.10 -2.67
N LEU A 5 33.21 -28.80 -2.24
CA LEU A 5 33.36 -27.80 -1.20
C LEU A 5 32.90 -26.43 -1.69
N ILE A 6 33.27 -26.10 -2.89
CA ILE A 6 32.88 -24.84 -3.49
C ILE A 6 31.38 -24.79 -3.67
N SER A 7 30.79 -25.86 -4.12
CA SER A 7 29.34 -25.90 -4.29
C SER A 7 28.60 -25.72 -2.97
N LEU A 8 29.11 -26.36 -1.93
CA LEU A 8 28.55 -26.19 -0.62
C LEU A 8 28.63 -24.77 -0.14
N LEU A 9 29.76 -24.15 -0.40
CA LEU A 9 29.98 -22.78 0.00
C LEU A 9 29.02 -21.84 -0.72
N VAL A 10 28.85 -22.05 -2.00
CA VAL A 10 27.95 -21.25 -2.79
C VAL A 10 26.51 -21.42 -2.30
N ALA A 11 26.10 -22.64 -2.06
CA ALA A 11 24.78 -22.91 -1.56
C ALA A 11 24.55 -22.23 -0.20
N LEU A 12 25.56 -22.28 0.63
CA LEU A 12 25.46 -21.65 1.94
C LEU A 12 25.35 -20.15 1.80
N CYS A 13 26.13 -19.56 0.93
CA CYS A 13 26.06 -18.13 0.68
C CYS A 13 24.69 -17.71 0.16
N MET A 14 24.12 -18.51 -0.70
CA MET A 14 22.78 -18.23 -1.19
C MET A 14 21.75 -18.30 -0.09
N ALA A 15 21.87 -19.30 0.78
CA ALA A 15 20.95 -19.42 1.90
C ALA A 15 21.06 -18.21 2.82
N VAL A 16 22.27 -17.78 3.08
CA VAL A 16 22.49 -16.61 3.92
C VAL A 16 21.94 -15.36 3.26
N THR A 17 22.08 -15.25 1.96
CA THR A 17 21.53 -14.13 1.24
C THR A 17 20.01 -14.11 1.32
N LEU A 18 19.41 -15.27 1.29
CA LEU A 18 17.96 -15.36 1.38
C LEU A 18 17.45 -14.96 2.76
N LEU A 19 18.24 -15.18 3.80
CA LEU A 19 17.84 -14.79 5.13
C LEU A 19 17.57 -13.30 5.26
N PRO A 20 18.46 -12.44 4.81
CA PRO A 20 18.15 -11.02 4.79
C PRO A 20 16.88 -10.73 4.00
N VAL A 21 16.70 -11.41 2.89
CA VAL A 21 15.49 -11.26 2.11
C VAL A 21 14.29 -11.65 2.94
N SER A 22 14.41 -12.71 3.70
CA SER A 22 13.33 -13.10 4.60
C SER A 22 13.10 -12.06 5.67
N ALA A 23 14.15 -11.50 6.19
CA ALA A 23 14.03 -10.43 7.16
C ALA A 23 13.33 -9.23 6.54
N LEU A 24 13.50 -9.03 5.26
CA LEU A 24 12.81 -7.99 4.54
C LEU A 24 11.33 -8.29 4.33
N THR A 25 10.89 -9.44 4.77
CA THR A 25 9.50 -9.81 4.64
C THR A 25 8.60 -8.75 5.26
N ALA A 26 9.05 -8.17 6.36
CA ALA A 26 8.31 -7.07 6.97
C ALA A 26 8.18 -5.89 6.01
N TRP A 27 9.16 -5.70 5.16
CA TRP A 27 9.10 -4.64 4.17
C TRP A 27 8.30 -5.07 2.96
N ALA A 28 8.37 -6.35 2.64
CA ALA A 28 7.57 -6.88 1.56
C ALA A 28 6.09 -6.67 1.82
N GLU A 29 5.68 -6.60 3.09
CA GLU A 29 4.31 -6.26 3.40
C GLU A 29 3.97 -4.87 2.92
N GLU A 30 4.91 -3.95 2.99
CA GLU A 30 4.70 -2.63 2.41
C GLU A 30 4.62 -2.70 0.89
N GLY A 31 5.36 -3.64 0.28
CA GLY A 31 5.36 -3.80 -1.16
C GLY A 31 4.18 -4.60 -1.70
N ASP A 32 3.30 -5.06 -0.85
CA ASP A 32 2.20 -5.92 -1.24
C ASP A 32 0.89 -5.16 -1.38
N GLN A 33 -0.14 -5.70 -0.78
CA GLN A 33 -1.46 -5.12 -0.88
C GLN A 33 -1.62 -3.96 0.08
N LEU A 34 -2.38 -2.98 -0.36
CA LEU A 34 -2.74 -1.86 0.46
C LEU A 34 -3.59 -2.32 1.63
N ARG A 35 -3.23 -1.89 2.82
CA ARG A 35 -3.99 -2.11 4.04
C ARG A 35 -4.06 -0.81 4.82
N ILE A 36 -5.22 -0.51 5.33
CA ILE A 36 -5.46 0.71 6.10
C ILE A 36 -5.72 0.32 7.55
N VAL A 37 -4.97 0.90 8.46
CA VAL A 37 -5.17 0.70 9.90
C VAL A 37 -5.32 2.05 10.56
N ASP A 38 -6.41 2.22 11.29
CA ASP A 38 -6.72 3.47 11.99
C ASP A 38 -6.71 4.69 11.06
N GLY A 39 -7.06 4.48 9.80
CA GLY A 39 -7.22 5.56 8.85
C GLY A 39 -6.07 5.79 7.91
N TYR A 40 -4.95 5.08 8.07
CA TYR A 40 -3.73 5.33 7.29
C TYR A 40 -3.12 4.02 6.79
N PRO A 41 -2.34 4.06 5.70
CA PRO A 41 -1.71 2.84 5.20
C PRO A 41 -0.74 2.24 6.21
N VAL A 42 -0.71 0.91 6.25
CA VAL A 42 0.29 0.18 7.03
C VAL A 42 1.65 0.56 6.46
N GLY A 43 2.61 0.85 7.34
CA GLY A 43 3.92 1.31 6.94
C GLY A 43 4.11 2.81 7.08
N SER A 44 3.03 3.56 7.31
CA SER A 44 3.12 5.01 7.42
C SER A 44 3.68 5.48 8.78
N GLY A 45 3.86 4.56 9.73
CA GLY A 45 4.41 4.88 11.04
C GLY A 45 3.39 5.43 12.03
N ASP A 46 3.83 5.67 13.25
CA ASP A 46 2.94 6.09 14.32
C ASP A 46 2.36 7.47 14.07
N ASN A 47 3.12 8.35 13.47
CA ASN A 47 2.66 9.70 13.15
C ASN A 47 2.14 9.82 11.73
N HIS A 48 2.10 8.71 11.00
CA HIS A 48 1.63 8.66 9.61
C HIS A 48 2.41 9.59 8.69
N ASP A 49 3.68 9.79 9.00
CA ASP A 49 4.55 10.68 8.24
C ASP A 49 5.64 9.94 7.47
N ARG A 50 5.56 8.62 7.41
CA ARG A 50 6.52 7.82 6.66
C ARG A 50 5.97 7.45 5.29
N ASN A 51 6.84 7.53 4.29
CA ASN A 51 6.49 7.05 2.97
C ASN A 51 6.44 5.53 2.96
N CYS A 52 5.47 4.99 2.27
CA CYS A 52 5.40 3.56 2.01
C CYS A 52 4.69 3.34 0.69
N SER A 53 4.83 2.14 0.14
CA SER A 53 4.25 1.86 -1.16
C SER A 53 4.09 0.36 -1.35
N GLY A 54 3.33 0.00 -2.36
CA GLY A 54 3.11 -1.37 -2.72
C GLY A 54 2.71 -1.48 -4.17
N ASP A 55 2.09 -2.59 -4.52
CA ASP A 55 1.68 -2.86 -5.88
C ASP A 55 0.49 -1.97 -6.24
N GLY A 56 0.74 -0.97 -7.05
CA GLY A 56 -0.30 -0.09 -7.54
C GLY A 56 -0.68 1.04 -6.59
N TRP A 57 0.09 1.28 -5.55
CA TRP A 57 -0.21 2.36 -4.62
C TRP A 57 1.06 2.91 -3.99
N SER A 58 0.99 4.15 -3.57
CA SER A 58 2.07 4.78 -2.80
C SER A 58 1.49 5.78 -1.83
N TYR A 59 2.20 6.00 -0.75
CA TYR A 59 1.79 6.94 0.29
C TYR A 59 2.92 7.92 0.57
N ASP A 60 2.60 9.19 0.48
CA ASP A 60 3.54 10.27 0.80
C ASP A 60 3.23 10.76 2.22
N GLY A 61 4.13 10.44 3.13
CA GLY A 61 3.94 10.81 4.53
C GLY A 61 4.04 12.31 4.78
N SER A 62 4.75 13.05 3.94
CA SER A 62 4.89 14.48 4.13
C SER A 62 3.60 15.24 3.84
N THR A 63 2.78 14.73 2.95
CA THR A 63 1.48 15.33 2.63
C THR A 63 0.34 14.47 3.15
N GLN A 64 0.64 13.28 3.64
CA GLN A 64 -0.34 12.29 4.07
C GLN A 64 -1.34 11.98 2.97
N THR A 65 -0.81 11.70 1.79
CA THR A 65 -1.60 11.42 0.60
C THR A 65 -1.35 10.00 0.12
N LEU A 66 -2.42 9.25 -0.02
CA LEU A 66 -2.40 7.92 -0.63
C LEU A 66 -2.76 8.06 -2.10
N ASP A 67 -1.90 7.53 -2.95
CA ASP A 67 -2.06 7.59 -4.39
C ASP A 67 -2.29 6.18 -4.93
N LEU A 68 -3.41 5.96 -5.58
CA LEU A 68 -3.74 4.68 -6.22
C LEU A 68 -3.40 4.79 -7.70
N HIS A 69 -2.43 4.00 -8.13
CA HIS A 69 -1.94 4.04 -9.51
C HIS A 69 -1.69 2.63 -10.08
N PRO A 70 -2.68 1.75 -10.05
CA PRO A 70 -2.49 0.40 -10.57
C PRO A 70 -2.20 0.44 -12.07
N ALA A 71 -1.42 -0.53 -12.53
CA ALA A 71 -1.02 -0.61 -13.93
C ALA A 71 -2.19 -1.03 -14.83
N SER A 72 -3.18 -1.68 -14.27
CA SER A 72 -4.37 -2.12 -15.00
C SER A 72 -5.61 -1.87 -14.16
N SER A 73 -6.76 -2.01 -14.78
CA SER A 73 -8.04 -1.75 -14.12
C SER A 73 -8.16 -2.52 -12.81
N THR A 74 -8.32 -1.82 -11.72
CA THR A 74 -8.35 -2.41 -10.39
C THR A 74 -9.44 -1.75 -9.55
N GLU A 75 -10.24 -2.58 -8.89
CA GLU A 75 -11.27 -2.11 -7.97
C GLU A 75 -10.75 -2.15 -6.54
N TYR A 76 -11.06 -1.12 -5.78
CA TYR A 76 -10.67 -1.02 -4.37
C TYR A 76 -11.91 -0.98 -3.50
N ASP A 77 -12.03 -1.98 -2.64
CA ASP A 77 -13.05 -2.05 -1.63
C ASP A 77 -12.39 -1.73 -0.30
N PHE A 78 -12.52 -0.48 0.14
CA PHE A 78 -11.82 -0.05 1.34
C PHE A 78 -12.40 -0.67 2.61
N PHE A 79 -13.58 -1.26 2.55
CA PHE A 79 -14.08 -2.01 3.70
C PHE A 79 -13.39 -3.36 3.86
N SER A 80 -12.84 -3.91 2.79
CA SER A 80 -12.13 -5.19 2.87
C SER A 80 -10.67 -5.05 3.27
N ILE A 81 -10.10 -3.86 3.14
CA ILE A 81 -8.68 -3.63 3.43
C ILE A 81 -8.47 -2.76 4.67
N ILE A 82 -9.54 -2.37 5.33
CA ILE A 82 -9.46 -1.46 6.47
C ILE A 82 -9.64 -2.25 7.77
N SER A 83 -8.96 -1.80 8.82
CA SER A 83 -9.12 -2.34 10.15
C SER A 83 -8.84 -1.24 11.18
N GLY A 84 -9.08 -1.55 12.44
CA GLY A 84 -8.91 -0.59 13.50
C GLY A 84 -10.16 0.24 13.74
N TYR A 85 -9.97 1.45 14.20
CA TYR A 85 -11.10 2.28 14.61
C TYR A 85 -11.85 2.84 13.40
N GLY A 86 -13.17 2.63 13.44
CA GLY A 86 -14.11 3.45 12.69
C GLY A 86 -14.28 3.15 11.22
N ASN A 87 -13.51 2.26 10.63
CA ASN A 87 -13.62 1.93 9.20
C ASN A 87 -13.57 3.17 8.30
N VAL A 88 -12.77 4.16 8.67
CA VAL A 88 -12.65 5.42 7.95
C VAL A 88 -11.22 5.58 7.47
N THR A 89 -11.05 5.99 6.23
CA THR A 89 -9.76 6.39 5.69
C THR A 89 -9.57 7.87 5.94
N LYS A 90 -8.52 8.23 6.67
CA LYS A 90 -8.30 9.60 7.12
C LYS A 90 -7.26 10.35 6.32
N CYS A 91 -6.45 9.66 5.54
CA CYS A 91 -5.48 10.32 4.69
C CYS A 91 -6.14 10.87 3.42
N LYS A 92 -5.46 11.81 2.77
CA LYS A 92 -5.88 12.28 1.46
C LYS A 92 -5.76 11.15 0.46
N LEU A 93 -6.54 11.20 -0.60
CA LEU A 93 -6.58 10.14 -1.59
C LEU A 93 -6.54 10.72 -2.99
N THR A 94 -5.68 10.16 -3.82
CA THR A 94 -5.66 10.41 -5.26
C THR A 94 -5.99 9.11 -5.97
N ILE A 95 -7.02 9.11 -6.79
CA ILE A 95 -7.49 7.94 -7.52
C ILE A 95 -6.98 8.05 -8.94
N GLY A 96 -6.06 7.15 -9.31
CA GLY A 96 -5.48 7.14 -10.65
C GLY A 96 -6.43 6.58 -11.70
N GLY A 97 -6.02 6.67 -12.97
CA GLY A 97 -6.88 6.38 -14.10
C GLY A 97 -7.43 4.96 -14.16
N ASN A 98 -6.67 4.00 -13.64
CA ASN A 98 -7.08 2.60 -13.66
C ASN A 98 -7.71 2.14 -12.35
N ALA A 99 -7.90 3.04 -11.41
CA ALA A 99 -8.43 2.70 -10.11
C ALA A 99 -9.91 3.03 -10.02
N THR A 100 -10.65 2.14 -9.37
CA THR A 100 -12.08 2.32 -9.12
C THR A 100 -12.34 2.10 -7.64
N ILE A 101 -12.98 3.06 -7.00
CA ILE A 101 -13.41 2.91 -5.60
C ILE A 101 -14.82 2.35 -5.61
N VAL A 102 -15.01 1.20 -4.99
CA VAL A 102 -16.33 0.56 -4.92
C VAL A 102 -17.00 0.74 -3.57
N ARG A 103 -16.22 0.81 -2.48
CA ARG A 103 -16.75 1.05 -1.14
C ARG A 103 -15.68 1.69 -0.25
N GLY A 104 -16.11 2.43 0.74
CA GLY A 104 -15.24 3.02 1.74
C GLY A 104 -15.83 4.28 2.33
N ASN A 105 -15.26 4.69 3.46
CA ASN A 105 -15.56 5.98 4.09
C ASN A 105 -14.29 6.82 4.03
N PHE A 106 -14.38 8.02 3.50
CA PHE A 106 -13.23 8.87 3.28
C PHE A 106 -13.43 10.22 3.95
N ASP A 107 -12.56 10.53 4.89
CA ASP A 107 -12.66 11.73 5.73
C ASP A 107 -11.53 12.71 5.42
N ASN A 108 -11.26 12.92 4.15
CA ASN A 108 -10.28 13.90 3.72
C ASN A 108 -10.47 14.17 2.23
N ALA A 109 -9.65 15.07 1.69
CA ALA A 109 -9.73 15.44 0.29
C ALA A 109 -9.45 14.25 -0.63
N VAL A 110 -10.24 14.14 -1.69
CA VAL A 110 -10.10 13.10 -2.70
C VAL A 110 -10.01 13.75 -4.06
N ILE A 111 -8.98 13.39 -4.81
CA ILE A 111 -8.81 13.79 -6.21
C ILE A 111 -9.07 12.57 -7.07
N ASN A 112 -10.05 12.66 -7.96
CA ASN A 112 -10.48 11.52 -8.74
C ASN A 112 -10.08 11.66 -10.21
N ASN A 113 -9.09 10.88 -10.60
CA ASN A 113 -8.69 10.72 -12.00
C ASN A 113 -9.16 9.38 -12.56
N GLY A 114 -9.82 8.59 -11.74
CA GLY A 114 -10.29 7.25 -12.11
C GLY A 114 -11.80 7.18 -12.03
N LYS A 115 -12.28 6.19 -11.26
CA LYS A 115 -13.71 5.96 -11.11
C LYS A 115 -14.11 5.82 -9.65
N ILE A 116 -15.30 6.30 -9.36
CA ILE A 116 -15.96 6.08 -8.08
C ILE A 116 -17.32 5.49 -8.39
N SER A 117 -17.53 4.25 -7.98
CA SER A 117 -18.82 3.58 -8.14
C SER A 117 -19.59 3.48 -6.83
N GLY A 118 -18.96 3.78 -5.71
CA GLY A 118 -19.61 3.76 -4.40
C GLY A 118 -18.72 4.36 -3.34
N GLY A 119 -19.24 4.44 -2.11
CA GLY A 119 -18.50 4.97 -0.99
C GLY A 119 -19.11 6.22 -0.42
N TYR A 120 -18.62 6.61 0.76
CA TYR A 120 -19.07 7.81 1.45
C TYR A 120 -17.90 8.78 1.56
N PHE A 121 -18.12 10.02 1.16
CA PHE A 121 -17.09 11.04 1.11
C PHE A 121 -17.55 12.23 1.92
N PHE A 122 -16.82 12.55 2.98
CA PHE A 122 -17.14 13.72 3.81
C PHE A 122 -16.87 15.01 3.08
N LEU A 123 -15.90 14.97 2.16
CA LEU A 123 -15.64 16.06 1.23
C LEU A 123 -15.95 15.58 -0.17
N LEU A 124 -16.51 16.45 -1.00
CA LEU A 124 -16.80 16.07 -2.38
C LEU A 124 -15.50 15.79 -3.11
N PRO A 125 -15.40 14.64 -3.82
CA PRO A 125 -14.22 14.37 -4.63
C PRO A 125 -14.08 15.40 -5.75
N LEU A 126 -12.84 15.81 -5.99
CA LEU A 126 -12.53 16.77 -7.03
C LEU A 126 -12.05 16.05 -8.28
N PRO A 127 -12.55 16.39 -9.46
CA PRO A 127 -11.96 15.92 -10.70
C PRO A 127 -10.62 16.61 -10.89
N SER A 128 -9.68 15.94 -11.47
CA SER A 128 -8.39 16.54 -11.69
C SER A 128 -8.38 17.32 -13.00
#